data_e89bc500b97e64e77c32b882e1a7d38f
#
_entry.id   e89bc500b97e64e77c32b882e1a7d38f
#
_cell.length_a   1.000
_cell.length_b   1.000
_cell.length_c   1.000
_cell.angle_alpha   90.00
_cell.angle_beta   90.00
_cell.angle_gamma   90.00
#
_symmetry.space_group_name_H-M   'P 1'
#
loop_
_entity.id
_entity.type
_entity.pdbx_description
1 polymer ?
#
loop_
_entity_poly.entity_id
_entity_poly.type
_entity_poly.pdbx_seq_one_letter_code
_entity_poly.pdbx_strand_id
1 'polypeptide(L)'
;YENADVAKEALASASSVRMRCDLDNVDASGNIYADEKAAAYMKNSGLFDQTWTISISGEEWFHMKIVTDEEINKMTKSATTYAFYDPDNNLLGYAQERVTTPDQMPEAYYIIFLDADLNEKPYYASEDGHTIYTEGGTVIGSAKKEMDWSGSQCNLYVNLEDNGTQVMDFQDKYALLDMMYDEANEYYKDNK
;
A
#
# COMPACT_ATOMS: atom_id res chain seq x y z
N TYR A 1 -6.60 -5.55 20.10
CA TYR A 1 -5.60 -4.68 20.74
C TYR A 1 -6.23 -3.84 21.84
N GLU A 2 -5.46 -3.49 22.83
CA GLU A 2 -5.95 -2.75 23.99
C GLU A 2 -6.46 -1.34 23.64
N ASN A 3 -5.82 -0.69 22.66
CA ASN A 3 -6.20 0.63 22.19
C ASN A 3 -5.66 0.87 20.77
N ALA A 4 -6.06 1.99 20.17
CA ALA A 4 -5.67 2.36 18.81
C ALA A 4 -4.14 2.54 18.64
N ASP A 5 -3.46 3.13 19.61
CA ASP A 5 -2.02 3.35 19.52
C ASP A 5 -1.24 2.05 19.50
N VAL A 6 -1.64 1.06 20.28
CA VAL A 6 -1.05 -0.28 20.27
C VAL A 6 -1.30 -0.98 18.93
N ALA A 7 -2.50 -0.83 18.36
CA ALA A 7 -2.80 -1.38 17.04
C ALA A 7 -1.96 -0.72 15.91
N LYS A 8 -1.78 0.60 15.96
CA LYS A 8 -0.94 1.33 15.01
C LYS A 8 0.52 0.89 15.09
N GLU A 9 1.05 0.77 16.30
CA GLU A 9 2.41 0.29 16.52
C GLU A 9 2.58 -1.16 16.02
N ALA A 10 1.62 -2.02 16.29
CA ALA A 10 1.62 -3.39 15.78
C ALA A 10 1.66 -3.45 14.25
N LEU A 11 0.86 -2.63 13.56
CA LEU A 11 0.86 -2.56 12.11
C LEU A 11 2.18 -1.99 11.55
N ALA A 12 2.75 -1.01 12.22
CA ALA A 12 4.03 -0.43 11.80
C ALA A 12 5.20 -1.42 11.94
N SER A 13 5.20 -2.21 13.02
CA SER A 13 6.32 -3.12 13.37
C SER A 13 6.10 -4.58 12.92
N ALA A 14 4.90 -4.96 12.47
CA ALA A 14 4.61 -6.33 12.07
C ALA A 14 5.50 -6.79 10.92
N SER A 15 6.03 -8.01 11.04
CA SER A 15 6.75 -8.66 9.92
C SER A 15 5.79 -9.12 8.82
N SER A 16 4.52 -9.32 9.14
CA SER A 16 3.49 -9.69 8.16
C SER A 16 2.23 -8.88 8.38
N VAL A 17 1.81 -8.17 7.35
CA VAL A 17 0.51 -7.49 7.30
C VAL A 17 -0.34 -8.18 6.25
N ARG A 18 -1.57 -8.53 6.61
CA ARG A 18 -2.52 -9.18 5.71
C ARG A 18 -3.82 -8.40 5.65
N MET A 19 -4.32 -8.17 4.44
CA MET A 19 -5.66 -7.64 4.22
C MET A 19 -6.52 -8.73 3.56
N ARG A 20 -7.72 -8.95 4.08
CA ARG A 20 -8.66 -9.89 3.49
C ARG A 20 -9.78 -9.13 2.79
N CYS A 21 -10.00 -9.44 1.52
CA CYS A 21 -11.00 -8.80 0.68
C CYS A 21 -11.90 -9.82 -0.01
N ASP A 22 -13.14 -9.40 -0.27
CA ASP A 22 -14.07 -10.10 -1.15
C ASP A 22 -14.19 -9.33 -2.46
N LEU A 23 -13.75 -9.94 -3.56
CA LEU A 23 -13.73 -9.32 -4.89
C LEU A 23 -15.12 -9.21 -5.54
N ASP A 24 -16.13 -9.86 -4.98
CA ASP A 24 -17.52 -9.68 -5.41
C ASP A 24 -18.17 -8.41 -4.85
N ASN A 25 -17.58 -7.80 -3.83
CA ASN A 25 -18.07 -6.54 -3.30
C ASN A 25 -17.78 -5.40 -4.28
N VAL A 26 -18.79 -4.57 -4.52
CA VAL A 26 -18.67 -3.39 -5.37
C VAL A 26 -17.70 -2.36 -4.76
N ASP A 27 -17.77 -2.22 -3.45
CA ASP A 27 -16.86 -1.36 -2.70
C ASP A 27 -15.78 -2.23 -2.06
N ALA A 28 -14.53 -2.01 -2.45
CA ALA A 28 -13.42 -2.69 -1.80
C ALA A 28 -13.42 -2.39 -0.31
N SER A 29 -13.38 -3.42 0.49
CA SER A 29 -13.26 -3.31 1.94
C SER A 29 -12.63 -4.56 2.51
N GLY A 30 -11.99 -4.45 3.65
CA GLY A 30 -11.39 -5.61 4.28
C GLY A 30 -10.78 -5.34 5.63
N ASN A 31 -10.69 -6.39 6.43
CA ASN A 31 -9.95 -6.37 7.67
C ASN A 31 -8.45 -6.45 7.40
N ILE A 32 -7.68 -5.75 8.21
CA ILE A 32 -6.23 -5.73 8.15
C ILE A 32 -5.69 -6.34 9.45
N TYR A 33 -4.76 -7.27 9.28
CA TYR A 33 -4.18 -8.06 10.37
C TYR A 33 -2.68 -7.78 10.48
N ALA A 34 -2.23 -7.56 11.70
CA ALA A 34 -0.81 -7.47 12.03
C ALA A 34 -0.38 -8.79 12.68
N ASP A 35 0.51 -9.54 12.04
CA ASP A 35 0.94 -10.89 12.48
C ASP A 35 -0.25 -11.76 12.91
N GLU A 36 -1.26 -11.85 12.05
CA GLU A 36 -2.50 -12.64 12.20
C GLU A 36 -3.50 -12.12 13.25
N LYS A 37 -3.27 -10.97 13.85
CA LYS A 37 -4.21 -10.33 14.78
C LYS A 37 -4.91 -9.15 14.11
N ALA A 38 -6.25 -9.13 14.14
CA ALA A 38 -7.04 -8.04 13.57
C ALA A 38 -6.68 -6.69 14.21
N ALA A 39 -6.32 -5.71 13.40
CA ALA A 39 -5.81 -4.43 13.84
C ALA A 39 -6.52 -3.22 13.23
N ALA A 40 -6.96 -3.30 11.98
CA ALA A 40 -7.58 -2.20 11.28
C ALA A 40 -8.59 -2.69 10.25
N TYR A 41 -9.32 -1.74 9.66
CA TYR A 41 -10.28 -1.99 8.60
C TYR A 41 -10.10 -0.96 7.49
N MET A 42 -10.14 -1.42 6.25
CA MET A 42 -10.09 -0.56 5.07
C MET A 42 -11.46 -0.51 4.40
N LYS A 43 -11.85 0.69 3.98
CA LYS A 43 -13.02 0.92 3.14
C LYS A 43 -12.67 1.87 2.01
N ASN A 44 -12.93 1.43 0.78
CA ASN A 44 -12.88 2.29 -0.39
C ASN A 44 -14.27 2.91 -0.61
N SER A 45 -14.33 4.19 -0.87
CA SER A 45 -15.56 4.92 -1.13
C SER A 45 -15.37 5.94 -2.25
N GLY A 46 -16.48 6.31 -2.89
CA GLY A 46 -16.49 7.26 -4.00
C GLY A 46 -16.40 6.59 -5.37
N LEU A 47 -17.24 7.07 -6.31
CA LEU A 47 -17.32 6.52 -7.66
C LEU A 47 -16.30 7.18 -8.61
N PHE A 48 -16.11 8.49 -8.48
CA PHE A 48 -15.22 9.29 -9.33
C PHE A 48 -14.02 9.87 -8.57
N ASP A 49 -14.17 10.07 -7.27
CA ASP A 49 -13.14 10.58 -6.38
C ASP A 49 -12.93 9.55 -5.27
N GLN A 50 -12.21 8.48 -5.62
CA GLN A 50 -12.01 7.35 -4.72
C GLN A 50 -11.16 7.74 -3.51
N THR A 51 -11.61 7.32 -2.35
CA THR A 51 -10.92 7.46 -1.08
C THR A 51 -10.81 6.10 -0.41
N TRP A 52 -9.60 5.73 -0.02
CA TRP A 52 -9.33 4.52 0.76
C TRP A 52 -9.11 4.96 2.20
N THR A 53 -10.03 4.61 3.06
CA THR A 53 -9.99 5.00 4.49
C THR A 53 -9.59 3.82 5.35
N ILE A 54 -8.55 4.02 6.15
CA ILE A 54 -8.08 3.04 7.13
C ILE A 54 -8.53 3.49 8.51
N SER A 55 -9.28 2.61 9.20
CA SER A 55 -9.85 2.89 10.51
C SER A 55 -9.43 1.85 11.53
N ILE A 56 -9.33 2.28 12.78
CA ILE A 56 -9.09 1.42 13.94
C ILE A 56 -10.21 1.67 14.94
N SER A 57 -10.92 0.61 15.32
CA SER A 57 -12.06 0.71 16.23
C SER A 57 -13.11 1.75 15.80
N GLY A 58 -13.32 1.85 14.49
CA GLY A 58 -14.32 2.76 13.90
C GLY A 58 -13.86 4.23 13.72
N GLU A 59 -12.65 4.56 14.18
CA GLU A 59 -12.10 5.90 13.99
C GLU A 59 -11.06 5.91 12.87
N GLU A 60 -11.12 6.91 12.00
CA GLU A 60 -10.16 7.05 10.91
C GLU A 60 -8.76 7.26 11.46
N TRP A 61 -7.80 6.49 10.91
CA TRP A 61 -6.38 6.68 11.14
C TRP A 61 -5.77 7.55 10.05
N PHE A 62 -5.95 7.17 8.79
CA PHE A 62 -5.55 7.95 7.63
C PHE A 62 -6.40 7.55 6.43
N HIS A 63 -6.32 8.35 5.37
CA HIS A 63 -6.90 7.99 4.10
C HIS A 63 -5.93 8.25 2.94
N MET A 64 -6.14 7.51 1.86
CA MET A 64 -5.35 7.58 0.63
C MET A 64 -6.24 8.09 -0.50
N LYS A 65 -5.69 8.97 -1.32
CA LYS A 65 -6.33 9.50 -2.54
C LYS A 65 -5.38 9.50 -3.70
N ILE A 66 -5.91 9.48 -4.92
CA ILE A 66 -5.15 9.73 -6.16
C ILE A 66 -4.87 11.23 -6.25
N VAL A 67 -3.62 11.55 -6.54
CA VAL A 67 -3.19 12.94 -6.73
C VAL A 67 -3.59 13.43 -8.12
N THR A 68 -4.21 14.62 -8.18
CA THR A 68 -4.60 15.28 -9.43
C THR A 68 -3.71 16.49 -9.77
N ASP A 69 -2.76 16.85 -8.90
CA ASP A 69 -1.82 17.95 -9.12
C ASP A 69 -0.86 17.62 -10.25
N GLU A 70 -0.86 18.48 -11.29
CA GLU A 70 -0.03 18.29 -12.48
C GLU A 70 1.47 18.36 -12.19
N GLU A 71 1.90 19.22 -11.27
CA GLU A 71 3.32 19.36 -10.92
C GLU A 71 3.85 18.08 -10.25
N ILE A 72 3.06 17.48 -9.38
CA ILE A 72 3.43 16.22 -8.73
C ILE A 72 3.37 15.08 -9.75
N ASN A 73 2.35 15.03 -10.59
CA ASN A 73 2.20 13.97 -11.59
C ASN A 73 3.26 14.02 -12.70
N LYS A 74 3.83 15.17 -13.01
CA LYS A 74 4.98 15.29 -13.94
C LYS A 74 6.21 14.53 -13.48
N MET A 75 6.33 14.28 -12.20
CA MET A 75 7.45 13.53 -11.64
C MET A 75 7.30 12.00 -11.82
N THR A 76 6.16 11.55 -12.31
CA THR A 76 5.84 10.13 -12.47
C THR A 76 5.75 9.75 -13.93
N LYS A 77 5.97 8.47 -14.24
CA LYS A 77 5.68 7.92 -15.56
C LYS A 77 4.32 7.24 -15.66
N SER A 78 3.79 6.77 -14.52
CA SER A 78 2.41 6.31 -14.49
C SER A 78 1.47 7.49 -14.26
N ALA A 79 0.22 7.34 -14.69
CA ALA A 79 -0.80 8.34 -14.45
C ALA A 79 -1.24 8.42 -12.97
N THR A 80 -0.68 7.59 -12.09
CA THR A 80 -1.19 7.42 -10.73
C THR A 80 -0.11 7.68 -9.69
N THR A 81 -0.32 8.73 -8.90
CA THR A 81 0.37 8.98 -7.64
C THR A 81 -0.67 8.90 -6.53
N TYR A 82 -0.34 8.19 -5.45
CA TYR A 82 -1.17 8.16 -4.25
C TYR A 82 -0.63 9.13 -3.21
N ALA A 83 -1.53 9.86 -2.55
CA ALA A 83 -1.21 10.71 -1.40
C ALA A 83 -1.94 10.20 -0.17
N PHE A 84 -1.28 10.30 0.98
CA PHE A 84 -1.81 9.89 2.28
C PHE A 84 -2.06 11.10 3.14
N TYR A 85 -3.21 11.12 3.80
CA TYR A 85 -3.67 12.22 4.65
C TYR A 85 -4.12 11.70 6.01
N ASP A 86 -3.88 12.48 7.05
CA ASP A 86 -4.50 12.24 8.34
C ASP A 86 -6.00 12.62 8.32
N PRO A 87 -6.77 12.36 9.41
CA PRO A 87 -8.19 12.70 9.43
C PRO A 87 -8.51 14.20 9.24
N ASP A 88 -7.56 15.07 9.53
CA ASP A 88 -7.70 16.52 9.36
C ASP A 88 -7.23 17.00 7.98
N ASN A 89 -6.96 16.10 7.05
CA ASN A 89 -6.42 16.36 5.71
C ASN A 89 -5.01 16.96 5.69
N ASN A 90 -4.22 16.73 6.72
CA ASN A 90 -2.80 17.03 6.66
C ASN A 90 -2.06 15.94 5.87
N LEU A 91 -1.24 16.36 4.93
CA LEU A 91 -0.47 15.46 4.08
C LEU A 91 0.58 14.69 4.88
N LEU A 92 0.60 13.36 4.73
CA LEU A 92 1.57 12.47 5.37
C LEU A 92 2.68 12.01 4.43
N GLY A 93 2.43 11.95 3.14
CA GLY A 93 3.40 11.48 2.15
C GLY A 93 2.76 10.98 0.88
N TYR A 94 3.58 10.36 0.01
CA TYR A 94 3.17 9.87 -1.31
C TYR A 94 3.75 8.50 -1.63
N ALA A 95 3.09 7.78 -2.53
CA ALA A 95 3.64 6.63 -3.23
C ALA A 95 3.55 6.88 -4.74
N GLN A 96 4.69 6.78 -5.45
CA GLN A 96 4.78 7.11 -6.87
C GLN A 96 5.58 6.05 -7.63
N GLU A 97 5.17 5.77 -8.85
CA GLU A 97 6.01 5.06 -9.81
C GLU A 97 6.95 6.04 -10.51
N ARG A 98 8.24 5.77 -10.44
CA ARG A 98 9.28 6.63 -11.04
C ARG A 98 10.31 5.83 -11.81
N VAL A 99 10.86 6.47 -12.85
CA VAL A 99 12.08 6.03 -13.52
C VAL A 99 13.28 6.50 -12.71
N THR A 100 14.12 5.58 -12.29
CA THR A 100 15.30 5.92 -11.48
C THR A 100 16.50 6.31 -12.32
N THR A 101 16.57 5.84 -13.56
CA THR A 101 17.70 6.08 -14.48
C THR A 101 17.16 6.38 -15.88
N PRO A 102 16.66 7.61 -16.12
CA PRO A 102 16.01 7.94 -17.40
C PRO A 102 16.94 7.85 -18.63
N ASP A 103 18.25 7.93 -18.40
CA ASP A 103 19.27 7.86 -19.46
C ASP A 103 19.80 6.45 -19.74
N GLN A 104 19.34 5.46 -18.95
CA GLN A 104 19.74 4.06 -19.12
C GLN A 104 18.67 3.28 -19.88
N MET A 105 19.10 2.42 -20.76
CA MET A 105 18.23 1.51 -21.50
C MET A 105 18.58 0.05 -21.16
N PRO A 106 17.60 -0.79 -20.72
CA PRO A 106 16.18 -0.44 -20.51
C PRO A 106 15.95 0.43 -19.27
N GLU A 107 14.99 1.32 -19.36
CA GLU A 107 14.55 2.11 -18.21
C GLU A 107 14.04 1.19 -17.09
N ALA A 108 14.45 1.47 -15.86
CA ALA A 108 13.97 0.75 -14.68
C ALA A 108 12.94 1.62 -13.95
N TYR A 109 11.79 1.02 -13.64
CA TYR A 109 10.72 1.66 -12.91
C TYR A 109 10.63 1.07 -11.51
N TYR A 110 10.37 1.92 -10.52
CA TYR A 110 10.20 1.51 -9.13
C TYR A 110 9.09 2.33 -8.47
N ILE A 111 8.49 1.75 -7.46
CA ILE A 111 7.59 2.49 -6.56
C ILE A 111 8.44 3.18 -5.51
N ILE A 112 8.41 4.50 -5.52
CA ILE A 112 9.16 5.35 -4.59
C ILE A 112 8.18 5.89 -3.54
N PHE A 113 8.59 5.84 -2.28
CA PHE A 113 7.82 6.37 -1.16
C PHE A 113 8.42 7.69 -0.71
N LEU A 114 7.58 8.70 -0.53
CA LEU A 114 7.99 10.07 -0.23
C LEU A 114 7.34 10.56 1.06
N ASP A 115 8.06 11.39 1.80
CA ASP A 115 7.44 12.16 2.88
C ASP A 115 6.62 13.35 2.32
N ALA A 116 6.01 14.14 3.20
CA ALA A 116 5.18 15.27 2.81
C ALA A 116 5.96 16.39 2.09
N ASP A 117 7.28 16.46 2.28
CA ASP A 117 8.18 17.42 1.65
C ASP A 117 8.82 16.89 0.34
N LEU A 118 8.33 15.75 -0.15
CA LEU A 118 8.83 15.07 -1.35
C LEU A 118 10.25 14.49 -1.21
N ASN A 119 10.72 14.25 0.01
CA ASN A 119 11.97 13.55 0.24
C ASN A 119 11.74 12.04 0.14
N GLU A 120 12.63 11.35 -0.55
CA GLU A 120 12.57 9.89 -0.68
C GLU A 120 12.86 9.20 0.66
N LYS A 121 12.02 8.22 1.00
CA LYS A 121 12.24 7.35 2.14
C LYS A 121 13.31 6.30 1.82
N PRO A 122 13.97 5.71 2.84
CA PRO A 122 15.10 4.79 2.63
C PRO A 122 14.68 3.37 2.22
N TYR A 123 13.57 3.23 1.52
CA TYR A 123 13.09 1.97 0.95
C TYR A 123 12.27 2.25 -0.31
N TYR A 124 12.19 1.29 -1.19
CA TYR A 124 11.39 1.37 -2.40
C TYR A 124 10.90 -0.04 -2.79
N ALA A 125 10.00 -0.12 -3.76
CA ALA A 125 9.48 -1.39 -4.23
C ALA A 125 9.68 -1.54 -5.74
N SER A 126 9.64 -2.79 -6.24
CA SER A 126 9.63 -3.07 -7.68
C SER A 126 8.37 -2.47 -8.33
N GLU A 127 8.41 -2.29 -9.65
CA GLU A 127 7.31 -1.70 -10.43
C GLU A 127 5.97 -2.41 -10.18
N ASP A 128 6.01 -3.74 -10.07
CA ASP A 128 4.84 -4.57 -9.77
C ASP A 128 4.44 -4.59 -8.29
N GLY A 129 5.24 -3.99 -7.42
CA GLY A 129 5.03 -3.96 -5.97
C GLY A 129 5.40 -5.24 -5.23
N HIS A 130 5.84 -6.29 -5.92
CA HIS A 130 6.09 -7.61 -5.30
C HIS A 130 7.35 -7.69 -4.47
N THR A 131 8.36 -6.86 -4.72
CA THR A 131 9.63 -6.89 -4.01
C THR A 131 9.93 -5.55 -3.36
N ILE A 132 10.34 -5.57 -2.09
CA ILE A 132 10.68 -4.39 -1.32
C ILE A 132 12.19 -4.36 -1.07
N TYR A 133 12.81 -3.20 -1.30
CA TYR A 133 14.26 -2.99 -1.21
C TYR A 133 14.60 -1.90 -0.21
N THR A 134 15.80 -1.99 0.37
CA THR A 134 16.43 -0.85 1.03
C THR A 134 16.94 0.14 -0.01
N GLU A 135 17.32 1.34 0.44
CA GLU A 135 18.00 2.36 -0.37
C GLU A 135 19.21 1.79 -1.13
N GLY A 136 19.95 0.86 -0.54
CA GLY A 136 21.10 0.20 -1.14
C GLY A 136 20.75 -0.95 -2.10
N GLY A 137 19.48 -1.26 -2.32
CA GLY A 137 19.04 -2.30 -3.24
C GLY A 137 18.98 -3.70 -2.63
N THR A 138 19.12 -3.85 -1.32
CA THR A 138 18.97 -5.13 -0.63
C THR A 138 17.48 -5.45 -0.46
N VAL A 139 17.08 -6.67 -0.80
CA VAL A 139 15.69 -7.13 -0.59
C VAL A 139 15.40 -7.24 0.90
N ILE A 140 14.32 -6.60 1.34
CA ILE A 140 13.87 -6.62 2.74
C ILE A 140 12.45 -7.17 2.90
N GLY A 141 11.76 -7.45 1.82
CA GLY A 141 10.41 -7.98 1.90
C GLY A 141 9.76 -8.20 0.56
N SER A 142 8.50 -8.58 0.62
CA SER A 142 7.67 -8.86 -0.55
C SER A 142 6.21 -8.53 -0.30
N ALA A 143 5.49 -8.30 -1.39
CA ALA A 143 4.03 -8.25 -1.37
C ALA A 143 3.49 -9.33 -2.32
N LYS A 144 2.36 -9.92 -1.95
CA LYS A 144 1.73 -10.98 -2.74
C LYS A 144 0.23 -11.03 -2.55
N LYS A 145 -0.44 -11.68 -3.49
CA LYS A 145 -1.85 -12.05 -3.38
C LYS A 145 -1.99 -13.57 -3.27
N GLU A 146 -2.97 -14.01 -2.50
CA GLU A 146 -3.41 -15.40 -2.46
C GLU A 146 -4.93 -15.44 -2.66
N MET A 147 -5.35 -16.06 -3.76
CA MET A 147 -6.76 -16.25 -4.05
C MET A 147 -7.26 -17.49 -3.31
N ASP A 148 -8.43 -17.40 -2.68
CA ASP A 148 -9.12 -18.59 -2.25
C ASP A 148 -9.58 -19.35 -3.49
N TRP A 149 -9.42 -20.65 -3.50
CA TRP A 149 -9.79 -21.47 -4.64
C TRP A 149 -11.31 -21.47 -4.92
N SER A 150 -12.13 -20.99 -3.97
CA SER A 150 -13.56 -20.73 -4.16
C SER A 150 -13.86 -19.47 -4.99
N GLY A 151 -12.83 -18.64 -5.31
CA GLY A 151 -12.87 -17.66 -6.39
C GLY A 151 -13.00 -16.20 -6.00
N SER A 152 -13.82 -15.79 -5.03
CA SER A 152 -14.08 -14.37 -4.76
C SER A 152 -13.30 -13.79 -3.58
N GLN A 153 -12.82 -14.61 -2.68
CA GLN A 153 -12.09 -14.20 -1.50
C GLN A 153 -10.58 -14.18 -1.78
N CYS A 154 -9.89 -13.19 -1.30
CA CYS A 154 -8.43 -13.13 -1.42
C CYS A 154 -7.78 -12.62 -0.14
N ASN A 155 -6.53 -13.02 0.06
CA ASN A 155 -5.64 -12.48 1.07
C ASN A 155 -4.50 -11.74 0.37
N LEU A 156 -4.22 -10.55 0.83
CA LEU A 156 -3.15 -9.70 0.32
C LEU A 156 -2.13 -9.51 1.43
N TYR A 157 -0.85 -9.68 1.11
CA TYR A 157 0.22 -9.68 2.10
C TYR A 157 1.29 -8.68 1.77
N VAL A 158 1.81 -8.03 2.81
CA VAL A 158 3.14 -7.41 2.81
C VAL A 158 3.94 -8.09 3.91
N ASN A 159 5.01 -8.77 3.54
CA ASN A 159 5.89 -9.49 4.45
C ASN A 159 7.26 -8.83 4.44
N LEU A 160 7.77 -8.48 5.62
CA LEU A 160 9.13 -7.95 5.78
C LEU A 160 10.02 -9.03 6.39
N GLU A 161 11.23 -9.14 5.84
CA GLU A 161 12.22 -10.05 6.39
C GLU A 161 12.73 -9.56 7.74
N ASP A 162 13.12 -10.52 8.57
CA ASP A 162 13.45 -10.31 9.98
C ASP A 162 14.82 -9.61 10.18
N ASN A 163 15.19 -8.71 9.29
CA ASN A 163 16.42 -7.92 9.40
C ASN A 163 16.35 -6.83 10.48
N GLY A 164 15.34 -6.90 11.33
CA GLY A 164 15.21 -6.28 12.63
C GLY A 164 15.20 -4.75 12.67
N THR A 165 15.48 -4.07 11.59
CA THR A 165 15.75 -2.63 11.61
C THR A 165 15.01 -1.82 10.55
N GLN A 166 14.29 -2.48 9.66
CA GLN A 166 13.62 -1.77 8.59
C GLN A 166 12.17 -1.48 8.97
N VAL A 167 11.96 -0.30 9.48
CA VAL A 167 10.61 0.20 9.75
C VAL A 167 10.09 0.85 8.48
N MET A 168 9.21 0.14 7.80
CA MET A 168 8.43 0.70 6.70
C MET A 168 7.14 1.28 7.29
N ASP A 169 6.83 2.55 6.99
CA ASP A 169 5.59 3.17 7.44
C ASP A 169 4.38 2.38 6.96
N PHE A 170 3.37 2.23 7.81
CA PHE A 170 2.22 1.40 7.48
C PHE A 170 1.46 1.92 6.25
N GLN A 171 1.35 3.24 6.07
CA GLN A 171 0.70 3.81 4.88
C GLN A 171 1.35 3.32 3.57
N ASP A 172 2.67 3.16 3.57
CA ASP A 172 3.41 2.67 2.40
C ASP A 172 3.18 1.17 2.19
N LYS A 173 3.11 0.39 3.26
CA LYS A 173 2.67 -1.01 3.20
C LYS A 173 1.26 -1.12 2.62
N TYR A 174 0.37 -0.21 3.00
CA TYR A 174 -1.00 -0.20 2.49
C TYR A 174 -1.04 0.08 0.98
N ALA A 175 -0.20 0.99 0.48
CA ALA A 175 -0.11 1.22 -0.96
C ALA A 175 0.22 -0.07 -1.72
N LEU A 176 1.11 -0.89 -1.19
CA LEU A 176 1.44 -2.19 -1.79
C LEU A 176 0.30 -3.20 -1.67
N LEU A 177 -0.44 -3.20 -0.56
CA LEU A 177 -1.65 -4.02 -0.42
C LEU A 177 -2.70 -3.63 -1.47
N ASP A 178 -2.87 -2.34 -1.75
CA ASP A 178 -3.78 -1.86 -2.78
C ASP A 178 -3.34 -2.31 -4.18
N MET A 179 -2.06 -2.28 -4.49
CA MET A 179 -1.53 -2.83 -5.75
C MET A 179 -1.81 -4.33 -5.87
N MET A 180 -1.68 -5.08 -4.79
CA MET A 180 -2.02 -6.50 -4.77
C MET A 180 -3.53 -6.73 -4.93
N TYR A 181 -4.36 -5.83 -4.39
CA TYR A 181 -5.80 -5.85 -4.61
C TYR A 181 -6.14 -5.68 -6.09
N ASP A 182 -5.54 -4.70 -6.76
CA ASP A 182 -5.78 -4.45 -8.18
C ASP A 182 -5.38 -5.67 -9.02
N GLU A 183 -4.24 -6.28 -8.72
CA GLU A 183 -3.77 -7.49 -9.38
C GLU A 183 -4.71 -8.68 -9.15
N ALA A 184 -5.19 -8.85 -7.92
CA ALA A 184 -6.16 -9.90 -7.59
C ALA A 184 -7.51 -9.68 -8.30
N ASN A 185 -7.94 -8.42 -8.38
CA ASN A 185 -9.19 -8.06 -9.05
C ASN A 185 -9.12 -8.30 -10.57
N GLU A 186 -8.01 -7.97 -11.21
CA GLU A 186 -7.77 -8.29 -12.62
C GLU A 186 -7.79 -9.81 -12.84
N TYR A 187 -7.05 -10.55 -12.03
CA TYR A 187 -7.04 -12.01 -12.10
C TYR A 187 -8.44 -12.61 -11.94
N TYR A 188 -9.21 -12.11 -10.98
CA TYR A 188 -10.58 -12.58 -10.73
C TYR A 188 -11.50 -12.31 -11.93
N LYS A 189 -11.43 -11.13 -12.54
CA LYS A 189 -12.21 -10.77 -13.71
C LYS A 189 -11.88 -11.66 -14.93
N ASP A 190 -10.61 -11.96 -15.12
CA ASP A 190 -10.14 -12.76 -16.25
C ASP A 190 -10.51 -14.27 -16.10
N ASN A 191 -10.73 -14.73 -14.88
CA ASN A 191 -11.03 -16.14 -14.59
C ASN A 191 -12.47 -16.39 -14.12
N LYS A 192 -13.33 -15.40 -14.23
CA LYS A 192 -14.74 -15.47 -13.85
C LYS A 192 -15.60 -16.17 -14.88
#